data_91928af728bcb2f6e2501d253c2fca11
#
_entry.id   91928af728bcb2f6e2501d253c2fca11
#
_cell.length_a   1.000
_cell.length_b   1.000
_cell.length_c   1.000
_cell.angle_alpha   90.00
_cell.angle_beta   90.00
_cell.angle_gamma   90.00
#
_symmetry.space_group_name_H-M   'P 1'
#
loop_
_entity.id
_entity.type
_entity.pdbx_description
1 polymer ?
#
loop_
_entity_poly.entity_id
_entity_poly.type
_entity_poly.pdbx_seq_one_letter_code
_entity_poly.pdbx_strand_id
1 'polypeptide(L)'
;MPTMSEATVDILQKVWRNGCSNGPSGSSKGWRPVLFEAGYHDRIIIRDGMLENICRYMDENPFRARLREERPNLMQRRLHLWIHDREYAAFGNLFLLKNPDKLQVFFHRKNKQGVPTHLTPEYAQDKEKLLKRAEEGAVLVTPGISKGEKGVVDVALEDHLPLILLQKEPITEYWKPSQERFYACAAGRLLILAPWQMEGDSDYERFHSLNDLAHNICIATDTRLLSS
;
A
#
# COMPACT_ATOMS: atom_id res chain seq x y z
N MET A 1 29.02 -4.74 4.17
CA MET A 1 27.91 -5.55 4.73
C MET A 1 27.61 -5.02 6.12
N PRO A 2 26.43 -4.55 6.42
CA PRO A 2 26.09 -4.16 7.79
C PRO A 2 25.97 -5.44 8.64
N THR A 3 26.83 -5.57 9.62
CA THR A 3 26.77 -6.60 10.65
C THR A 3 25.59 -6.30 11.57
N MET A 4 24.76 -7.29 11.85
CA MET A 4 23.73 -7.19 12.89
C MET A 4 24.38 -6.72 14.19
N SER A 5 23.74 -5.78 14.90
CA SER A 5 24.25 -5.34 16.19
C SER A 5 24.24 -6.51 17.16
N GLU A 6 25.28 -6.62 18.00
CA GLU A 6 25.37 -7.67 19.03
C GLU A 6 24.12 -7.71 19.92
N ALA A 7 23.48 -6.56 20.15
CA ALA A 7 22.23 -6.47 20.89
C ALA A 7 21.06 -7.22 20.23
N THR A 8 20.98 -7.21 18.89
CA THR A 8 19.90 -7.90 18.15
C THR A 8 20.11 -9.41 18.20
N VAL A 9 21.37 -9.87 18.12
CA VAL A 9 21.70 -11.31 18.24
C VAL A 9 21.43 -11.82 19.65
N ASP A 10 21.72 -11.03 20.66
CA ASP A 10 21.51 -11.41 22.08
C ASP A 10 20.01 -11.52 22.43
N ILE A 11 19.18 -10.61 21.88
CA ILE A 11 17.71 -10.67 22.02
C ILE A 11 17.16 -11.93 21.33
N LEU A 12 17.60 -12.22 20.12
CA LEU A 12 17.15 -13.40 19.37
C LEU A 12 17.57 -14.71 20.08
N GLN A 13 18.81 -14.76 20.63
CA GLN A 13 19.27 -15.92 21.38
C GLN A 13 18.53 -16.10 22.72
N LYS A 14 18.17 -15.00 23.41
CA LYS A 14 17.36 -15.06 24.64
C LYS A 14 15.94 -15.53 24.35
N VAL A 15 15.33 -15.05 23.28
CA VAL A 15 13.99 -15.48 22.81
C VAL A 15 14.00 -16.96 22.44
N TRP A 16 15.04 -17.42 21.71
CA TRP A 16 15.17 -18.82 21.31
C TRP A 16 15.38 -19.76 22.49
N ARG A 17 16.27 -19.42 23.45
CA ARG A 17 16.50 -20.23 24.65
C ARG A 17 15.28 -20.33 25.55
N ASN A 18 14.46 -19.29 25.64
CA ASN A 18 13.26 -19.29 26.48
C ASN A 18 12.05 -19.95 25.80
N GLY A 19 12.04 -20.04 24.45
CA GLY A 19 10.96 -20.68 23.69
C GLY A 19 11.07 -22.21 23.56
N CYS A 20 12.28 -22.77 23.64
CA CYS A 20 12.53 -24.19 23.40
C CYS A 20 12.50 -25.09 24.67
N SER A 21 12.22 -24.57 25.85
CA SER A 21 12.34 -25.32 27.12
C SER A 21 11.01 -25.80 27.73
N ASN A 22 9.92 -25.98 26.96
CA ASN A 22 8.66 -26.46 27.50
C ASN A 22 8.19 -27.77 26.87
N GLY A 23 8.79 -28.88 27.34
CA GLY A 23 8.11 -30.17 27.40
C GLY A 23 7.12 -30.22 28.59
N PRO A 24 6.09 -31.08 28.58
CA PRO A 24 5.05 -31.08 29.58
C PRO A 24 5.51 -31.74 30.89
N SER A 25 5.81 -30.95 31.92
CA SER A 25 5.85 -31.44 33.30
C SER A 25 5.67 -30.31 34.31
N GLY A 26 4.53 -30.35 35.03
CA GLY A 26 4.41 -30.00 36.46
C GLY A 26 4.31 -28.53 36.83
N SER A 27 3.08 -28.14 37.14
CA SER A 27 2.62 -27.16 38.15
C SER A 27 3.63 -26.17 38.75
N SER A 28 3.58 -24.91 38.32
CA SER A 28 3.63 -23.75 39.18
C SER A 28 2.98 -22.56 38.49
N LYS A 29 1.96 -21.98 39.15
CA LYS A 29 1.23 -20.78 38.71
C LYS A 29 2.12 -19.56 38.78
N GLY A 30 2.88 -19.28 37.71
CA GLY A 30 3.53 -18.02 37.48
C GLY A 30 3.00 -17.46 36.15
N TRP A 31 2.37 -16.30 36.20
CA TRP A 31 1.90 -15.56 35.02
C TRP A 31 3.11 -15.27 34.13
N ARG A 32 3.22 -15.99 33.00
CA ARG A 32 4.22 -15.67 31.96
C ARG A 32 3.49 -14.90 30.88
N PRO A 33 3.94 -13.70 30.52
CA PRO A 33 3.37 -13.01 29.39
C PRO A 33 3.54 -13.90 28.15
N VAL A 34 2.45 -14.19 27.46
CA VAL A 34 2.49 -14.86 26.16
C VAL A 34 3.07 -13.84 25.20
N LEU A 35 4.36 -13.98 24.88
CA LEU A 35 5.06 -13.08 23.95
C LEU A 35 4.62 -13.26 22.49
N PHE A 36 3.99 -14.38 22.17
CA PHE A 36 3.55 -14.70 20.82
C PHE A 36 2.12 -15.21 20.87
N GLU A 37 1.27 -14.73 19.94
CA GLU A 37 -0.06 -15.29 19.73
C GLU A 37 0.00 -16.77 19.31
N ALA A 38 -0.99 -17.55 19.75
CA ALA A 38 -1.15 -18.91 19.27
C ALA A 38 -1.42 -18.88 17.76
N GLY A 39 -0.61 -19.59 16.97
CA GLY A 39 -0.79 -19.65 15.51
C GLY A 39 0.28 -18.96 14.71
N TYR A 40 1.51 -18.88 15.19
CA TYR A 40 2.64 -18.43 14.35
C TYR A 40 2.82 -19.37 13.15
N HIS A 41 3.13 -18.78 12.00
CA HIS A 41 3.37 -19.51 10.78
C HIS A 41 4.86 -19.80 10.62
N ASP A 42 5.26 -21.05 10.73
CA ASP A 42 6.60 -21.47 10.37
C ASP A 42 6.75 -21.46 8.85
N ARG A 43 7.65 -20.62 8.35
CA ARG A 43 8.06 -20.67 6.95
C ARG A 43 9.54 -20.91 6.86
N ILE A 44 9.91 -21.96 6.12
CA ILE A 44 11.30 -22.22 5.78
C ILE A 44 11.79 -21.11 4.83
N ILE A 45 12.93 -20.50 5.15
CA ILE A 45 13.58 -19.49 4.29
C ILE A 45 14.28 -20.24 3.16
N ILE A 46 13.68 -20.20 1.96
CA ILE A 46 14.14 -20.95 0.78
C ILE A 46 14.61 -20.07 -0.38
N ARG A 47 14.50 -18.75 -0.25
CA ARG A 47 14.88 -17.81 -1.31
C ARG A 47 15.98 -16.89 -0.84
N ASP A 48 16.96 -16.65 -1.70
CA ASP A 48 18.00 -15.64 -1.46
C ASP A 48 17.36 -14.27 -1.17
N GLY A 49 17.92 -13.55 -0.21
CA GLY A 49 17.40 -12.24 0.23
C GLY A 49 16.15 -12.29 1.13
N MET A 50 15.57 -13.46 1.39
CA MET A 50 14.37 -13.56 2.24
C MET A 50 14.69 -13.28 3.71
N LEU A 51 15.85 -13.74 4.20
CA LEU A 51 16.30 -13.49 5.57
C LEU A 51 16.54 -12.00 5.79
N GLU A 52 17.24 -11.34 4.88
CA GLU A 52 17.53 -9.91 4.92
C GLU A 52 16.25 -9.07 4.94
N ASN A 53 15.25 -9.49 4.15
CA ASN A 53 13.94 -8.82 4.14
C ASN A 53 13.18 -9.01 5.45
N ILE A 54 13.26 -10.18 6.08
CA ILE A 54 12.64 -10.45 7.38
C ILE A 54 13.35 -9.62 8.46
N CYS A 55 14.67 -9.62 8.49
CA CYS A 55 15.44 -8.82 9.45
C CYS A 55 15.12 -7.33 9.32
N ARG A 56 15.12 -6.80 8.11
CA ARG A 56 14.73 -5.41 7.83
C ARG A 56 13.31 -5.11 8.31
N TYR A 57 12.36 -6.00 8.04
CA TYR A 57 11.00 -5.84 8.52
C TYR A 57 10.91 -5.80 10.06
N MET A 58 11.67 -6.65 10.74
CA MET A 58 11.70 -6.67 12.21
C MET A 58 12.33 -5.39 12.78
N ASP A 59 13.40 -4.90 12.19
CA ASP A 59 14.07 -3.66 12.61
C ASP A 59 13.16 -2.43 12.41
N GLU A 60 12.40 -2.40 11.33
CA GLU A 60 11.51 -1.29 11.03
C GLU A 60 10.15 -1.36 11.76
N ASN A 61 9.75 -2.53 12.26
CA ASN A 61 8.41 -2.74 12.81
C ASN A 61 8.08 -1.80 13.99
N PRO A 62 8.99 -1.54 14.95
CA PRO A 62 8.75 -0.59 16.05
C PRO A 62 8.53 0.83 15.54
N PHE A 63 9.31 1.26 14.55
CA PHE A 63 9.14 2.58 13.94
C PHE A 63 7.82 2.71 13.18
N ARG A 64 7.42 1.67 12.45
CA ARG A 64 6.13 1.62 11.77
C ARG A 64 4.94 1.63 12.73
N ALA A 65 5.06 0.97 13.88
CA ALA A 65 4.04 1.00 14.92
C ALA A 65 3.87 2.43 15.45
N ARG A 66 4.98 3.09 15.80
CA ARG A 66 4.99 4.48 16.27
C ARG A 66 4.36 5.43 15.25
N LEU A 67 4.68 5.33 13.95
CA LEU A 67 4.08 6.18 12.93
C LEU A 67 2.55 6.04 12.85
N ARG A 68 2.02 4.83 13.07
CA ARG A 68 0.55 4.63 13.11
C ARG A 68 -0.09 5.30 14.31
N GLU A 69 0.59 5.26 15.47
CA GLU A 69 0.12 5.91 16.69
C GLU A 69 0.20 7.44 16.59
N GLU A 70 1.29 7.97 16.04
CA GLU A 70 1.50 9.41 15.90
C GLU A 70 0.61 10.05 14.81
N ARG A 71 0.26 9.28 13.76
CA ARG A 71 -0.45 9.77 12.57
C ARG A 71 -1.68 8.95 12.21
N PRO A 72 -2.61 8.72 13.13
CA PRO A 72 -3.76 7.85 12.89
C PRO A 72 -4.65 8.36 11.75
N ASN A 73 -4.75 9.66 11.55
CA ASN A 73 -5.56 10.27 10.50
C ASN A 73 -5.00 10.09 9.08
N LEU A 74 -3.69 9.84 8.95
CA LEU A 74 -3.02 9.65 7.66
C LEU A 74 -2.86 8.17 7.29
N MET A 75 -3.12 7.27 8.24
CA MET A 75 -2.98 5.81 8.08
C MET A 75 -4.28 5.08 8.39
N GLN A 76 -5.39 5.69 8.01
CA GLN A 76 -6.70 5.10 8.25
C GLN A 76 -6.90 3.83 7.43
N ARG A 77 -7.50 2.82 8.08
CA ARG A 77 -8.04 1.64 7.40
C ARG A 77 -9.56 1.70 7.47
N ARG A 78 -10.21 1.66 6.32
CA ARG A 78 -11.65 1.54 6.20
C ARG A 78 -11.95 0.36 5.29
N LEU A 79 -12.62 -0.66 5.81
CA LEU A 79 -12.97 -1.84 5.02
C LEU A 79 -14.23 -1.62 4.19
N HIS A 80 -15.10 -0.73 4.65
CA HIS A 80 -16.37 -0.40 4.00
C HIS A 80 -16.45 1.12 3.79
N LEU A 81 -15.97 1.58 2.65
CA LEU A 81 -15.98 2.99 2.25
C LEU A 81 -16.81 3.13 0.98
N TRP A 82 -17.86 3.92 1.04
CA TRP A 82 -18.70 4.20 -0.11
C TRP A 82 -18.21 5.46 -0.82
N ILE A 83 -17.94 5.33 -2.13
CA ILE A 83 -17.63 6.43 -3.04
C ILE A 83 -18.66 6.37 -4.14
N HIS A 84 -19.57 7.34 -4.22
CA HIS A 84 -20.79 7.28 -5.01
C HIS A 84 -21.63 6.04 -4.66
N ASP A 85 -21.82 5.17 -5.63
CA ASP A 85 -22.61 3.94 -5.58
C ASP A 85 -21.75 2.67 -5.40
N ARG A 86 -20.44 2.83 -5.19
CA ARG A 86 -19.48 1.73 -5.10
C ARG A 86 -18.82 1.65 -3.73
N GLU A 87 -18.64 0.42 -3.28
CA GLU A 87 -17.98 0.10 -2.02
C GLU A 87 -16.51 -0.25 -2.24
N TYR A 88 -15.65 0.31 -1.37
CA TYR A 88 -14.21 0.12 -1.41
C TYR A 88 -13.67 -0.25 -0.03
N ALA A 89 -12.57 -0.99 -0.02
CA ALA A 89 -11.66 -1.00 1.10
C ALA A 89 -10.53 0.02 0.85
N ALA A 90 -10.13 0.74 1.90
CA ALA A 90 -9.20 1.84 1.81
C ALA A 90 -8.09 1.75 2.86
N PHE A 91 -6.89 2.17 2.51
CA PHE A 91 -5.78 2.36 3.43
C PHE A 91 -4.97 3.61 3.08
N GLY A 92 -4.76 4.49 4.05
CA GLY A 92 -3.96 5.71 3.90
C GLY A 92 -4.73 6.99 4.21
N ASN A 93 -4.37 8.07 3.52
CA ASN A 93 -4.94 9.40 3.75
C ASN A 93 -6.26 9.59 3.00
N LEU A 94 -7.38 9.43 3.68
CA LEU A 94 -8.72 9.63 3.11
C LEU A 94 -9.01 11.09 2.70
N PHE A 95 -8.27 12.07 3.23
CA PHE A 95 -8.48 13.47 2.86
C PHE A 95 -8.15 13.76 1.40
N LEU A 96 -7.33 12.92 0.75
CA LEU A 96 -7.05 13.05 -0.69
C LEU A 96 -8.31 12.93 -1.56
N LEU A 97 -9.34 12.20 -1.11
CA LEU A 97 -10.62 12.10 -1.80
C LEU A 97 -11.39 13.44 -1.84
N LYS A 98 -11.15 14.32 -0.85
CA LYS A 98 -11.79 15.64 -0.77
C LYS A 98 -11.15 16.70 -1.65
N ASN A 99 -9.96 16.43 -2.20
CA ASN A 99 -9.32 17.38 -3.10
C ASN A 99 -10.21 17.56 -4.35
N PRO A 100 -10.61 18.79 -4.71
CA PRO A 100 -11.42 19.03 -5.90
C PRO A 100 -10.63 18.82 -7.20
N ASP A 101 -9.31 18.96 -7.14
CA ASP A 101 -8.42 18.79 -8.30
C ASP A 101 -7.81 17.41 -8.31
N LYS A 102 -8.52 16.46 -8.92
CA LYS A 102 -8.11 15.07 -9.11
C LYS A 102 -7.91 14.79 -10.59
N LEU A 103 -6.77 14.20 -10.95
CA LEU A 103 -6.38 13.93 -12.32
C LEU A 103 -6.26 12.43 -12.55
N GLN A 104 -7.07 11.90 -13.45
CA GLN A 104 -6.90 10.50 -13.87
C GLN A 104 -5.61 10.34 -14.66
N VAL A 105 -4.76 9.41 -14.25
CA VAL A 105 -3.61 8.96 -15.04
C VAL A 105 -4.02 7.70 -15.78
N PHE A 106 -4.21 7.83 -17.09
CA PHE A 106 -4.60 6.75 -17.96
C PHE A 106 -3.76 6.74 -19.24
N PHE A 107 -3.10 5.61 -19.49
CA PHE A 107 -2.30 5.41 -20.69
C PHE A 107 -2.60 4.04 -21.29
N HIS A 108 -3.03 4.02 -22.55
CA HIS A 108 -3.15 2.78 -23.30
C HIS A 108 -1.81 2.05 -23.37
N ARG A 109 -1.83 0.72 -23.43
CA ARG A 109 -0.60 -0.08 -23.56
C ARG A 109 0.14 0.20 -24.88
N LYS A 110 -0.63 0.43 -25.95
CA LYS A 110 -0.12 0.73 -27.30
C LYS A 110 -0.94 1.88 -27.89
N ASN A 111 -0.27 2.70 -28.70
CA ASN A 111 -0.94 3.71 -29.51
C ASN A 111 -1.67 3.09 -30.73
N LYS A 112 -2.33 3.91 -31.55
CA LYS A 112 -3.06 3.48 -32.74
C LYS A 112 -2.16 2.80 -33.79
N GLN A 113 -0.85 3.06 -33.77
CA GLN A 113 0.15 2.48 -34.64
C GLN A 113 0.76 1.18 -34.07
N GLY A 114 0.28 0.70 -32.92
CA GLY A 114 0.77 -0.51 -32.26
C GLY A 114 2.08 -0.34 -31.48
N VAL A 115 2.61 0.89 -31.41
CA VAL A 115 3.81 1.21 -30.62
C VAL A 115 3.46 1.28 -29.13
N PRO A 116 4.30 0.75 -28.23
CA PRO A 116 4.09 0.91 -26.79
C PRO A 116 4.06 2.38 -26.39
N THR A 117 2.94 2.83 -25.80
CA THR A 117 2.70 4.26 -25.51
C THR A 117 3.80 4.88 -24.67
N HIS A 118 4.33 4.16 -23.68
CA HIS A 118 5.40 4.65 -22.79
C HIS A 118 6.76 4.93 -23.48
N LEU A 119 6.89 4.58 -24.78
CA LEU A 119 8.08 4.87 -25.59
C LEU A 119 7.86 6.03 -26.56
N THR A 120 6.70 6.66 -26.56
CA THR A 120 6.38 7.76 -27.48
C THR A 120 6.74 9.12 -26.88
N PRO A 121 7.08 10.12 -27.72
CA PRO A 121 7.34 11.48 -27.25
C PRO A 121 6.10 12.13 -26.60
N GLU A 122 4.91 11.82 -27.10
CA GLU A 122 3.65 12.32 -26.56
C GLU A 122 3.46 11.87 -25.11
N TYR A 123 3.81 10.62 -24.80
CA TYR A 123 3.77 10.12 -23.43
C TYR A 123 4.67 10.93 -22.50
N ALA A 124 5.90 11.26 -22.94
CA ALA A 124 6.82 12.03 -22.12
C ALA A 124 6.24 13.41 -21.77
N GLN A 125 5.63 14.08 -22.75
CA GLN A 125 4.99 15.39 -22.55
C GLN A 125 3.75 15.32 -21.65
N ASP A 126 2.90 14.30 -21.83
CA ASP A 126 1.69 14.13 -21.01
C ASP A 126 2.03 13.73 -19.59
N LYS A 127 3.05 12.86 -19.41
CA LYS A 127 3.60 12.52 -18.09
C LYS A 127 4.10 13.78 -17.37
N GLU A 128 4.90 14.60 -18.03
CA GLU A 128 5.44 15.86 -17.47
C GLU A 128 4.32 16.80 -17.04
N LYS A 129 3.30 16.99 -17.88
CA LYS A 129 2.12 17.82 -17.53
C LYS A 129 1.39 17.31 -16.30
N LEU A 130 1.17 15.99 -16.20
CA LEU A 130 0.50 15.37 -15.05
C LEU A 130 1.31 15.57 -13.77
N LEU A 131 2.62 15.34 -13.82
CA LEU A 131 3.51 15.51 -12.66
C LEU A 131 3.57 16.96 -12.22
N LYS A 132 3.70 17.91 -13.15
CA LYS A 132 3.67 19.34 -12.84
C LYS A 132 2.37 19.76 -12.16
N ARG A 133 1.22 19.28 -12.63
CA ARG A 133 -0.06 19.56 -11.98
C ARG A 133 -0.12 18.98 -10.57
N ALA A 134 0.48 17.80 -10.36
CA ALA A 134 0.56 17.19 -9.03
C ALA A 134 1.50 17.96 -8.08
N GLU A 135 2.59 18.56 -8.58
CA GLU A 135 3.43 19.49 -7.84
C GLU A 135 2.65 20.76 -7.42
N GLU A 136 1.72 21.20 -8.26
CA GLU A 136 0.81 22.32 -7.98
C GLU A 136 -0.33 21.95 -7.00
N GLY A 137 -0.40 20.68 -6.57
CA GLY A 137 -1.35 20.21 -5.55
C GLY A 137 -2.52 19.36 -6.07
N ALA A 138 -2.58 19.06 -7.37
CA ALA A 138 -3.54 18.10 -7.89
C ALA A 138 -3.23 16.68 -7.42
N VAL A 139 -4.26 15.86 -7.22
CA VAL A 139 -4.13 14.45 -6.80
C VAL A 139 -4.18 13.55 -8.01
N LEU A 140 -3.14 12.77 -8.25
CA LEU A 140 -3.12 11.76 -9.29
C LEU A 140 -3.97 10.55 -8.89
N VAL A 141 -4.77 10.03 -9.81
CA VAL A 141 -5.64 8.86 -9.57
C VAL A 141 -5.40 7.82 -10.66
N THR A 142 -4.96 6.62 -10.28
CA THR A 142 -4.64 5.58 -11.25
C THR A 142 -4.66 4.18 -10.63
N PRO A 143 -4.99 3.13 -11.40
CA PRO A 143 -4.73 1.75 -11.01
C PRO A 143 -3.28 1.29 -11.30
N GLY A 144 -2.47 2.05 -12.04
CA GLY A 144 -1.08 1.68 -12.34
C GLY A 144 -0.95 0.37 -13.14
N ILE A 145 -1.80 0.15 -14.14
CA ILE A 145 -1.87 -1.12 -14.90
C ILE A 145 -0.86 -1.15 -16.03
N SER A 146 -0.88 -0.11 -16.87
CA SER A 146 0.03 -0.02 -18.03
C SER A 146 1.44 0.38 -17.59
N LYS A 147 2.44 0.14 -18.44
CA LYS A 147 3.81 0.61 -18.17
C LYS A 147 3.88 2.14 -18.08
N GLY A 148 3.03 2.85 -18.84
CA GLY A 148 2.95 4.31 -18.78
C GLY A 148 2.42 4.78 -17.44
N GLU A 149 1.33 4.19 -16.95
CA GLU A 149 0.76 4.52 -15.63
C GLU A 149 1.73 4.19 -14.50
N LYS A 150 2.39 3.01 -14.55
CA LYS A 150 3.41 2.63 -13.57
C LYS A 150 4.56 3.63 -13.51
N GLY A 151 5.04 4.08 -14.69
CA GLY A 151 6.10 5.09 -14.75
C GLY A 151 5.70 6.46 -14.17
N VAL A 152 4.39 6.80 -14.13
CA VAL A 152 3.91 7.98 -13.39
C VAL A 152 3.83 7.69 -11.89
N VAL A 153 3.34 6.51 -11.48
CA VAL A 153 3.26 6.09 -10.07
C VAL A 153 4.64 6.08 -9.42
N ASP A 154 5.64 5.51 -10.12
CA ASP A 154 7.01 5.42 -9.59
C ASP A 154 7.58 6.81 -9.32
N VAL A 155 7.47 7.73 -10.29
CA VAL A 155 7.91 9.13 -10.10
C VAL A 155 7.09 9.86 -9.03
N ALA A 156 5.77 9.66 -8.99
CA ALA A 156 4.93 10.28 -7.96
C ALA A 156 5.30 9.84 -6.54
N LEU A 157 5.69 8.57 -6.37
CA LEU A 157 6.19 8.07 -5.08
C LEU A 157 7.57 8.64 -4.74
N GLU A 158 8.48 8.70 -5.70
CA GLU A 158 9.85 9.22 -5.57
C GLU A 158 9.83 10.74 -5.26
N ASP A 159 9.10 11.52 -6.04
CA ASP A 159 9.00 12.98 -5.90
C ASP A 159 7.99 13.42 -4.84
N HIS A 160 7.44 12.46 -4.11
CA HIS A 160 6.57 12.75 -2.98
C HIS A 160 5.24 13.43 -3.34
N LEU A 161 4.69 13.15 -4.51
CA LEU A 161 3.46 13.74 -5.00
C LEU A 161 2.19 13.05 -4.45
N PRO A 162 1.04 13.74 -4.36
CA PRO A 162 -0.21 13.17 -3.88
C PRO A 162 -0.81 12.18 -4.88
N LEU A 163 -1.15 10.98 -4.40
CA LEU A 163 -1.57 9.87 -5.23
C LEU A 163 -2.73 9.09 -4.60
N ILE A 164 -3.74 8.75 -5.38
CA ILE A 164 -4.74 7.73 -5.08
C ILE A 164 -4.47 6.55 -6.01
N LEU A 165 -4.12 5.41 -5.42
CA LEU A 165 -3.79 4.20 -6.14
C LEU A 165 -4.90 3.17 -5.99
N LEU A 166 -5.50 2.72 -7.09
CA LEU A 166 -6.44 1.60 -7.09
C LEU A 166 -5.70 0.29 -7.31
N GLN A 167 -6.08 -0.74 -6.58
CA GLN A 167 -5.55 -2.09 -6.76
C GLN A 167 -6.67 -3.13 -6.87
N LYS A 168 -6.41 -4.23 -7.58
CA LYS A 168 -7.36 -5.34 -7.70
C LYS A 168 -7.37 -6.28 -6.50
N GLU A 169 -6.24 -6.36 -5.79
CA GLU A 169 -6.10 -7.21 -4.62
C GLU A 169 -6.89 -6.60 -3.45
N PRO A 170 -7.70 -7.39 -2.74
CA PRO A 170 -8.51 -6.88 -1.64
C PRO A 170 -7.64 -6.38 -0.48
N ILE A 171 -8.08 -5.29 0.15
CA ILE A 171 -7.51 -4.80 1.40
C ILE A 171 -8.30 -5.45 2.54
N THR A 172 -7.69 -6.46 3.16
CA THR A 172 -8.25 -7.14 4.34
C THR A 172 -7.79 -6.47 5.63
N GLU A 173 -8.31 -6.93 6.76
CA GLU A 173 -7.88 -6.46 8.09
C GLU A 173 -6.37 -6.63 8.31
N TYR A 174 -5.77 -7.70 7.77
CA TYR A 174 -4.34 -8.01 7.93
C TYR A 174 -3.47 -7.52 6.77
N TRP A 175 -4.08 -6.98 5.71
CA TRP A 175 -3.33 -6.47 4.56
C TRP A 175 -2.43 -5.30 4.97
N LYS A 176 -1.21 -5.27 4.45
CA LYS A 176 -0.24 -4.21 4.71
C LYS A 176 0.38 -3.75 3.39
N PRO A 177 0.54 -2.44 3.16
CA PRO A 177 1.23 -1.94 1.99
C PRO A 177 2.72 -2.30 2.00
N SER A 178 3.34 -2.30 0.81
CA SER A 178 4.81 -2.39 0.69
C SER A 178 5.48 -1.25 1.46
N GLN A 179 6.78 -1.39 1.72
CA GLN A 179 7.54 -0.43 2.53
C GLN A 179 7.41 1.01 2.02
N GLU A 180 7.65 1.23 0.75
CA GLU A 180 7.58 2.55 0.11
C GLU A 180 6.17 3.17 0.22
N ARG A 181 5.13 2.38 -0.11
CA ARG A 181 3.73 2.81 0.00
C ARG A 181 3.32 3.09 1.45
N PHE A 182 3.86 2.33 2.39
CA PHE A 182 3.63 2.57 3.81
C PHE A 182 4.11 3.97 4.23
N TYR A 183 5.34 4.34 3.85
CA TYR A 183 5.89 5.67 4.15
C TYR A 183 5.16 6.78 3.41
N ALA A 184 4.74 6.56 2.18
CA ALA A 184 3.93 7.50 1.44
C ALA A 184 2.55 7.75 2.12
N CYS A 185 1.90 6.69 2.66
CA CYS A 185 0.68 6.84 3.47
C CYS A 185 0.97 7.61 4.76
N ALA A 186 2.02 7.25 5.50
CA ALA A 186 2.40 7.93 6.74
C ALA A 186 2.74 9.42 6.54
N ALA A 187 3.25 9.77 5.37
CA ALA A 187 3.48 11.16 4.97
C ALA A 187 2.21 11.87 4.46
N GLY A 188 1.07 11.19 4.41
CA GLY A 188 -0.21 11.75 3.98
C GLY A 188 -0.38 11.91 2.47
N ARG A 189 0.52 11.34 1.68
CA ARG A 189 0.58 11.51 0.24
C ARG A 189 -0.09 10.40 -0.57
N LEU A 190 -0.40 9.27 0.08
CA LEU A 190 -0.94 8.10 -0.59
C LEU A 190 -2.24 7.65 0.07
N LEU A 191 -3.23 7.37 -0.78
CA LEU A 191 -4.41 6.59 -0.47
C LEU A 191 -4.45 5.37 -1.40
N ILE A 192 -4.62 4.19 -0.84
CA ILE A 192 -4.78 2.95 -1.59
C ILE A 192 -6.24 2.52 -1.47
N LEU A 193 -6.88 2.26 -2.60
CA LEU A 193 -8.26 1.81 -2.70
C LEU A 193 -8.33 0.45 -3.39
N ALA A 194 -9.16 -0.45 -2.87
CA ALA A 194 -9.52 -1.69 -3.52
C ALA A 194 -11.04 -1.78 -3.58
N PRO A 195 -11.68 -1.97 -4.73
CA PRO A 195 -13.11 -2.19 -4.81
C PRO A 195 -13.48 -3.44 -4.00
N TRP A 196 -14.59 -3.37 -3.26
CA TRP A 196 -15.06 -4.49 -2.43
C TRP A 196 -15.45 -5.69 -3.30
N GLN A 197 -16.08 -5.41 -4.42
CA GLN A 197 -16.39 -6.39 -5.46
C GLN A 197 -15.77 -5.93 -6.78
N MET A 198 -14.97 -6.82 -7.39
CA MET A 198 -14.41 -6.58 -8.72
C MET A 198 -15.40 -7.07 -9.77
N GLU A 199 -15.73 -6.20 -10.71
CA GLU A 199 -16.51 -6.57 -11.88
C GLU A 199 -15.61 -7.19 -12.95
N GLY A 200 -16.12 -8.22 -13.61
CA GLY A 200 -15.49 -8.92 -14.72
C GLY A 200 -14.91 -10.28 -14.35
N ASP A 201 -15.08 -11.22 -15.28
CA ASP A 201 -14.59 -12.60 -15.15
C ASP A 201 -13.13 -12.75 -15.58
N SER A 202 -12.67 -11.86 -16.46
CA SER A 202 -11.29 -11.83 -16.97
C SER A 202 -10.46 -10.72 -16.34
N ASP A 203 -9.14 -10.90 -16.33
CA ASP A 203 -8.22 -9.84 -15.91
C ASP A 203 -8.36 -8.56 -16.77
N TYR A 204 -8.71 -8.71 -18.04
CA TYR A 204 -8.94 -7.57 -18.94
C TYR A 204 -10.13 -6.72 -18.48
N GLU A 205 -11.28 -7.36 -18.18
CA GLU A 205 -12.49 -6.67 -17.71
C GLU A 205 -12.26 -6.00 -16.35
N ARG A 206 -11.56 -6.70 -15.43
CA ARG A 206 -11.19 -6.14 -14.13
C ARG A 206 -10.31 -4.91 -14.26
N PHE A 207 -9.34 -4.92 -15.17
CA PHE A 207 -8.50 -3.75 -15.41
C PHE A 207 -9.26 -2.60 -16.05
N HIS A 208 -10.22 -2.90 -16.95
CA HIS A 208 -11.08 -1.88 -17.52
C HIS A 208 -11.96 -1.25 -16.44
N SER A 209 -12.59 -2.07 -15.62
CA SER A 209 -13.37 -1.62 -14.47
C SER A 209 -12.56 -0.71 -13.52
N LEU A 210 -11.30 -1.04 -13.22
CA LEU A 210 -10.44 -0.18 -12.37
C LEU A 210 -10.18 1.20 -12.99
N ASN A 211 -10.04 1.30 -14.32
CA ASN A 211 -9.87 2.59 -15.00
C ASN A 211 -11.15 3.42 -14.94
N ASP A 212 -12.32 2.79 -15.10
CA ASP A 212 -13.61 3.46 -14.97
C ASP A 212 -13.85 3.94 -13.53
N LEU A 213 -13.46 3.13 -12.54
CA LEU A 213 -13.50 3.53 -11.13
C LEU A 213 -12.55 4.71 -10.85
N ALA A 214 -11.35 4.72 -11.42
CA ALA A 214 -10.42 5.86 -11.31
C ALA A 214 -11.03 7.14 -11.88
N HIS A 215 -11.69 7.04 -13.04
CA HIS A 215 -12.42 8.16 -13.62
C HIS A 215 -13.53 8.67 -12.69
N ASN A 216 -14.36 7.78 -12.18
CA ASN A 216 -15.46 8.11 -11.27
C ASN A 216 -14.95 8.81 -9.98
N ILE A 217 -13.82 8.39 -9.44
CA ILE A 217 -13.19 9.04 -8.29
C ILE A 217 -12.74 10.47 -8.64
N CYS A 218 -12.23 10.71 -9.86
CA CYS A 218 -11.83 12.05 -10.28
C CYS A 218 -13.01 13.02 -10.38
N ILE A 219 -14.15 12.57 -10.87
CA ILE A 219 -15.35 13.40 -11.03
C ILE A 219 -16.19 13.48 -9.74
N ALA A 220 -15.89 12.66 -8.75
CA ALA A 220 -16.61 12.65 -7.48
C ALA A 220 -16.44 13.98 -6.74
N THR A 221 -17.53 14.72 -6.58
CA THR A 221 -17.61 15.95 -5.79
C THR A 221 -18.27 15.74 -4.42
N ASP A 222 -18.72 14.53 -4.13
CA ASP A 222 -19.51 14.24 -2.94
C ASP A 222 -18.64 14.17 -1.67
N THR A 223 -18.92 15.06 -0.74
CA THR A 223 -18.24 15.19 0.54
C THR A 223 -18.75 14.21 1.63
N ARG A 224 -19.73 13.36 1.32
CA ARG A 224 -20.34 12.40 2.27
C ARG A 224 -19.39 11.30 2.73
N LEU A 225 -18.21 11.25 2.19
CA LEU A 225 -17.19 10.21 2.43
C LEU A 225 -16.66 10.12 3.88
N LEU A 226 -16.98 11.07 4.77
CA LEU A 226 -16.36 11.14 6.09
C LEU A 226 -17.36 11.34 7.25
N SER A 227 -18.65 11.19 7.01
CA SER A 227 -19.69 11.27 8.05
C SER A 227 -20.21 9.88 8.42
N SER A 228 -19.38 9.08 9.06
CA SER A 228 -19.83 7.91 9.83
C SER A 228 -18.76 7.52 10.85
#